data_0d1914e96501b973f6804341c6c93e35
#
_entry.id   0d1914e96501b973f6804341c6c93e35
#
_cell.length_a   1.000
_cell.length_b   1.000
_cell.length_c   1.000
_cell.angle_alpha   90.00
_cell.angle_beta   90.00
_cell.angle_gamma   90.00
#
_symmetry.space_group_name_H-M   'P 1'
#
loop_
_entity.id
_entity.type
_entity.pdbx_description
1 polymer ?
#
loop_
_entity_poly.entity_id
_entity_poly.type
_entity_poly.pdbx_seq_one_letter_code
_entity_poly.pdbx_strand_id
1 'polypeptide(L)'
;FWIMLTNYAKGDFGESFFKGKPVGQKKKKKMPVSISLGLWSTLLIYMIAIPLGIAKAIRHNSLMDKTTALLLAVSYAIPVFVLAVLLLVLFAGGSYWQIFPLQGLVSENFDKLSALGKIKDYFWHLALPLVASTIGGFAGLAYLTKFSFMEELNKQYVLTARSKGLTE
;
A
#
# COMPACT_ATOMS: atom_id res chain seq x y z
N PHE A 1 21.52 24.52 14.33
CA PHE A 1 21.03 23.15 14.53
C PHE A 1 20.09 23.05 15.75
N TRP A 2 20.51 23.52 16.94
CA TRP A 2 19.75 23.50 18.18
C TRP A 2 18.43 24.26 18.10
N ILE A 3 18.46 25.47 17.54
CA ILE A 3 17.24 26.30 17.30
C ILE A 3 16.26 25.57 16.39
N MET A 4 16.74 24.89 15.37
CA MET A 4 15.90 24.12 14.45
C MET A 4 15.23 22.93 15.15
N LEU A 5 15.95 22.21 16.01
CA LEU A 5 15.39 21.09 16.78
C LEU A 5 14.34 21.57 17.80
N THR A 6 14.61 22.67 18.49
CA THR A 6 13.64 23.25 19.45
C THR A 6 12.38 23.77 18.77
N ASN A 7 12.50 24.36 17.57
CA ASN A 7 11.35 24.79 16.78
C ASN A 7 10.53 23.60 16.28
N TYR A 8 11.19 22.55 15.80
CA TYR A 8 10.51 21.32 15.38
C TYR A 8 9.79 20.60 16.53
N ALA A 9 10.40 20.59 17.73
CA ALA A 9 9.76 20.02 18.94
C ALA A 9 8.50 20.81 19.33
N LYS A 10 8.45 22.11 19.04
CA LYS A 10 7.28 22.98 19.26
C LYS A 10 6.27 22.93 18.10
N GLY A 11 6.54 22.16 17.05
CA GLY A 11 5.69 22.08 15.86
C GLY A 11 5.83 23.24 14.89
N ASP A 12 6.82 24.10 15.08
CA ASP A 12 7.17 25.19 14.16
C ASP A 12 8.16 24.65 13.10
N PHE A 13 7.65 24.46 11.89
CA PHE A 13 8.41 23.98 10.72
C PHE A 13 8.85 25.10 9.80
N GLY A 14 8.67 26.37 10.22
CA GLY A 14 9.00 27.55 9.42
C GLY A 14 8.08 27.74 8.20
N GLU A 15 8.52 28.58 7.30
CA GLU A 15 7.82 28.89 6.05
C GLU A 15 8.35 28.08 4.87
N SER A 16 7.45 27.78 3.93
CA SER A 16 7.82 27.07 2.71
C SER A 16 8.53 28.02 1.74
N PHE A 17 9.76 27.73 1.40
CA PHE A 17 10.60 28.52 0.48
C PHE A 17 9.91 28.84 -0.85
N PHE A 18 9.13 27.90 -1.41
CA PHE A 18 8.50 28.05 -2.74
C PHE A 18 7.10 28.68 -2.71
N LYS A 19 6.43 28.74 -1.59
CA LYS A 19 5.01 29.15 -1.54
C LYS A 19 4.68 30.20 -0.47
N GLY A 20 5.68 30.70 0.30
CA GLY A 20 5.49 31.76 1.30
C GLY A 20 4.39 31.49 2.33
N LYS A 21 4.07 30.21 2.60
CA LYS A 21 3.03 29.80 3.56
C LYS A 21 3.64 28.92 4.65
N PRO A 22 3.14 29.00 5.90
CA PRO A 22 3.61 28.17 6.99
C PRO A 22 3.53 26.67 6.62
N VAL A 23 4.65 25.95 6.81
CA VAL A 23 4.74 24.51 6.50
C VAL A 23 3.71 23.72 7.33
N GLY A 24 3.45 24.13 8.56
CA GLY A 24 2.45 23.50 9.44
C GLY A 24 1.04 23.45 8.85
N GLN A 25 0.60 24.52 8.18
CA GLN A 25 -0.71 24.56 7.53
C GLN A 25 -0.79 23.60 6.34
N LYS A 26 0.28 23.52 5.52
CA LYS A 26 0.36 22.57 4.41
C LYS A 26 0.35 21.12 4.90
N LYS A 27 1.09 20.85 5.97
CA LYS A 27 1.17 19.53 6.59
C LYS A 27 -0.22 19.07 7.06
N LYS A 28 -0.95 19.92 7.81
CA LYS A 28 -2.31 19.65 8.27
C LYS A 28 -3.26 19.33 7.11
N LYS A 29 -3.18 20.07 6.00
CA LYS A 29 -4.04 19.85 4.81
C LYS A 29 -3.72 18.56 4.05
N LYS A 30 -2.45 18.13 4.02
CA LYS A 30 -2.00 16.93 3.28
C LYS A 30 -1.99 15.66 4.12
N MET A 31 -1.94 15.79 5.44
CA MET A 31 -1.89 14.68 6.37
C MET A 31 -3.04 13.67 6.21
N PRO A 32 -4.31 14.07 6.07
CA PRO A 32 -5.41 13.11 5.88
C PRO A 32 -5.20 12.20 4.67
N VAL A 33 -4.72 12.75 3.55
CA VAL A 33 -4.42 11.99 2.33
C VAL A 33 -3.30 10.98 2.58
N SER A 34 -2.20 11.44 3.19
CA SER A 34 -1.05 10.56 3.47
C SER A 34 -1.38 9.45 4.47
N ILE A 35 -2.16 9.77 5.50
CA ILE A 35 -2.62 8.78 6.49
C ILE A 35 -3.56 7.76 5.83
N SER A 36 -4.52 8.23 5.02
CA SER A 36 -5.45 7.35 4.31
C SER A 36 -4.72 6.40 3.38
N LEU A 37 -3.80 6.90 2.55
CA LEU A 37 -3.02 6.07 1.64
C LEU A 37 -2.11 5.10 2.41
N GLY A 38 -1.38 5.57 3.41
CA GLY A 38 -0.49 4.75 4.22
C GLY A 38 -1.23 3.63 4.95
N LEU A 39 -2.36 3.96 5.60
CA LEU A 39 -3.16 3.00 6.34
C LEU A 39 -3.73 1.91 5.42
N TRP A 40 -4.45 2.32 4.38
CA TRP A 40 -5.14 1.38 3.51
C TRP A 40 -4.18 0.56 2.64
N SER A 41 -3.10 1.16 2.12
CA SER A 41 -2.10 0.41 1.36
C SER A 41 -1.39 -0.63 2.23
N THR A 42 -0.98 -0.26 3.45
CA THR A 42 -0.38 -1.21 4.40
C THR A 42 -1.33 -2.36 4.70
N LEU A 43 -2.58 -2.05 5.02
CA LEU A 43 -3.60 -3.04 5.36
C LEU A 43 -3.82 -4.03 4.20
N LEU A 44 -3.99 -3.52 2.98
CA LEU A 44 -4.15 -4.35 1.77
C LEU A 44 -2.93 -5.20 1.48
N ILE A 45 -1.72 -4.62 1.60
CA ILE A 45 -0.47 -5.36 1.40
C ILE A 45 -0.39 -6.54 2.39
N TYR A 46 -0.64 -6.31 3.68
CA TYR A 46 -0.59 -7.36 4.69
C TYR A 46 -1.67 -8.43 4.47
N MET A 47 -2.90 -8.00 4.19
CA MET A 47 -4.02 -8.92 3.95
C MET A 47 -3.80 -9.86 2.77
N ILE A 48 -3.06 -9.44 1.75
CA ILE A 48 -2.84 -10.23 0.54
C ILE A 48 -1.48 -10.92 0.56
N ALA A 49 -0.41 -10.19 0.91
CA ALA A 49 0.95 -10.71 0.82
C ALA A 49 1.24 -11.81 1.84
N ILE A 50 0.69 -11.72 3.07
CA ILE A 50 0.93 -12.74 4.10
C ILE A 50 0.27 -14.07 3.72
N PRO A 51 -1.03 -14.17 3.42
CA PRO A 51 -1.63 -15.42 2.99
C PRO A 51 -0.99 -15.98 1.71
N LEU A 52 -0.65 -15.11 0.77
CA LEU A 52 0.04 -15.50 -0.45
C LEU A 52 1.42 -16.09 -0.14
N GLY A 53 2.22 -15.45 0.72
CA GLY A 53 3.53 -15.93 1.13
C GLY A 53 3.47 -17.30 1.81
N ILE A 54 2.52 -17.51 2.72
CA ILE A 54 2.27 -18.80 3.37
C ILE A 54 1.89 -19.86 2.33
N ALA A 55 0.94 -19.56 1.45
CA ALA A 55 0.53 -20.50 0.41
C ALA A 55 1.69 -20.87 -0.53
N LYS A 56 2.56 -19.91 -0.85
CA LYS A 56 3.79 -20.13 -1.65
C LYS A 56 4.83 -20.98 -0.91
N ALA A 57 4.92 -20.88 0.41
CA ALA A 57 5.80 -21.70 1.23
C ALA A 57 5.32 -23.16 1.28
N ILE A 58 4.06 -23.37 1.59
CA ILE A 58 3.44 -24.70 1.66
C ILE A 58 3.51 -25.41 0.30
N ARG A 59 3.22 -24.68 -0.79
CA ARG A 59 3.24 -25.20 -2.15
C ARG A 59 4.51 -24.86 -2.91
N HIS A 60 5.66 -24.90 -2.24
CA HIS A 60 6.93 -24.56 -2.82
C HIS A 60 7.22 -25.35 -4.11
N ASN A 61 7.78 -24.66 -5.11
CA ASN A 61 8.05 -25.20 -6.47
C ASN A 61 6.83 -25.64 -7.30
N SER A 62 5.60 -25.45 -6.82
CA SER A 62 4.38 -25.69 -7.60
C SER A 62 4.21 -24.68 -8.73
N LEU A 63 3.29 -24.97 -9.65
CA LEU A 63 2.92 -24.00 -10.71
C LEU A 63 2.39 -22.70 -10.10
N MET A 64 1.61 -22.76 -9.02
CA MET A 64 1.11 -21.57 -8.32
C MET A 64 2.26 -20.75 -7.76
N ASP A 65 3.26 -21.37 -7.16
CA ASP A 65 4.44 -20.66 -6.64
C ASP A 65 5.23 -19.97 -7.77
N LYS A 66 5.43 -20.66 -8.89
CA LYS A 66 6.18 -20.12 -10.05
C LYS A 66 5.44 -19.00 -10.76
N THR A 67 4.15 -19.16 -11.04
CA THR A 67 3.35 -18.14 -11.72
C THR A 67 3.19 -16.87 -10.87
N THR A 68 2.90 -17.04 -9.57
CA THR A 68 2.84 -15.87 -8.66
C THR A 68 4.21 -15.23 -8.48
N ALA A 69 5.32 -15.98 -8.51
CA ALA A 69 6.67 -15.41 -8.48
C ALA A 69 6.93 -14.52 -9.70
N LEU A 70 6.54 -14.97 -10.90
CA LEU A 70 6.66 -14.17 -12.12
C LEU A 70 5.81 -12.90 -12.03
N LEU A 71 4.56 -12.99 -11.60
CA LEU A 71 3.68 -11.83 -11.43
C LEU A 71 4.25 -10.82 -10.43
N LEU A 72 4.75 -11.28 -9.29
CA LEU A 72 5.39 -10.43 -8.29
C LEU A 72 6.67 -9.78 -8.82
N ALA A 73 7.48 -10.50 -9.60
CA ALA A 73 8.69 -9.95 -10.21
C ALA A 73 8.36 -8.83 -11.20
N VAL A 74 7.37 -9.04 -12.07
CA VAL A 74 6.89 -8.02 -13.01
C VAL A 74 6.33 -6.81 -12.26
N SER A 75 5.53 -7.03 -11.22
CA SER A 75 4.96 -5.97 -10.40
C SER A 75 6.03 -5.13 -9.69
N TYR A 76 7.09 -5.77 -9.24
CA TYR A 76 8.22 -5.11 -8.55
C TYR A 76 9.10 -4.31 -9.52
N ALA A 77 9.20 -4.74 -10.78
CA ALA A 77 10.00 -4.08 -11.80
C ALA A 77 9.41 -2.72 -12.24
N ILE A 78 8.10 -2.50 -12.05
CA ILE A 78 7.44 -1.25 -12.46
C ILE A 78 7.57 -0.23 -11.34
N PRO A 79 8.24 0.94 -11.56
CA PRO A 79 8.26 1.99 -10.57
C PRO A 79 6.85 2.49 -10.22
N VAL A 80 6.53 2.59 -8.93
CA VAL A 80 5.19 2.97 -8.44
C VAL A 80 4.69 4.27 -9.08
N PHE A 81 5.56 5.28 -9.24
CA PHE A 81 5.16 6.55 -9.85
C PHE A 81 4.79 6.41 -11.32
N VAL A 82 5.49 5.54 -12.08
CA VAL A 82 5.18 5.26 -13.49
C VAL A 82 3.81 4.59 -13.61
N LEU A 83 3.56 3.59 -12.76
CA LEU A 83 2.26 2.94 -12.70
C LEU A 83 1.15 3.91 -12.30
N ALA A 84 1.39 4.77 -11.31
CA ALA A 84 0.42 5.78 -10.87
C ALA A 84 0.08 6.76 -12.02
N VAL A 85 1.08 7.27 -12.73
CA VAL A 85 0.85 8.15 -13.89
C VAL A 85 0.10 7.44 -15.00
N LEU A 86 0.48 6.19 -15.32
CA LEU A 86 -0.23 5.39 -16.31
C LEU A 86 -1.70 5.20 -15.96
N LEU A 87 -2.01 4.83 -14.72
CA LEU A 87 -3.38 4.66 -14.23
C LEU A 87 -4.18 5.97 -14.29
N LEU A 88 -3.56 7.10 -13.92
CA LEU A 88 -4.20 8.41 -14.02
C LEU A 88 -4.52 8.78 -15.46
N VAL A 89 -3.59 8.60 -16.39
CA VAL A 89 -3.79 8.90 -17.82
C VAL A 89 -4.88 8.02 -18.42
N LEU A 90 -4.88 6.73 -18.09
CA LEU A 90 -5.85 5.79 -18.64
C LEU A 90 -7.26 5.97 -18.05
N PHE A 91 -7.37 6.22 -16.74
CA PHE A 91 -8.65 6.08 -16.03
C PHE A 91 -9.17 7.37 -15.38
N ALA A 92 -8.39 8.46 -15.31
CA ALA A 92 -8.80 9.70 -14.67
C ALA A 92 -8.48 10.97 -15.47
N GLY A 93 -7.49 10.93 -16.36
CA GLY A 93 -6.96 12.12 -17.04
C GLY A 93 -7.79 12.64 -18.23
N GLY A 94 -8.89 12.00 -18.58
CA GLY A 94 -9.77 12.43 -19.67
C GLY A 94 -9.28 12.10 -21.08
N SER A 95 -8.08 11.50 -21.22
CA SER A 95 -7.55 11.12 -22.55
C SER A 95 -8.14 9.83 -23.09
N TYR A 96 -8.51 8.89 -22.20
CA TYR A 96 -9.10 7.59 -22.55
C TYR A 96 -10.43 7.37 -21.80
N TRP A 97 -10.37 6.91 -20.54
CA TRP A 97 -11.55 6.64 -19.72
C TRP A 97 -11.62 7.60 -18.53
N GLN A 98 -12.76 8.20 -18.32
CA GLN A 98 -13.02 9.08 -17.17
C GLN A 98 -13.82 8.31 -16.11
N ILE A 99 -13.21 7.29 -15.52
CA ILE A 99 -13.89 6.43 -14.55
C ILE A 99 -13.66 6.93 -13.12
N PHE A 100 -12.42 7.33 -12.81
CA PHE A 100 -12.01 7.74 -11.47
C PHE A 100 -11.73 9.23 -11.39
N PRO A 101 -11.90 9.85 -10.20
CA PRO A 101 -11.59 11.25 -10.00
C PRO A 101 -10.06 11.49 -10.13
N LEU A 102 -9.72 12.63 -10.73
CA LEU A 102 -8.32 13.00 -10.96
C LEU A 102 -7.60 13.46 -9.69
N GLN A 103 -8.33 14.09 -8.76
CA GLN A 103 -7.76 14.69 -7.56
C GLN A 103 -8.76 14.73 -6.40
N GLY A 104 -8.24 14.98 -5.21
CA GLY A 104 -9.04 15.06 -3.99
C GLY A 104 -9.07 13.74 -3.24
N LEU A 105 -9.53 13.79 -1.99
CA LEU A 105 -9.77 12.62 -1.15
C LEU A 105 -11.24 12.25 -1.16
N VAL A 106 -12.09 13.21 -1.48
CA VAL A 106 -13.54 13.11 -1.58
C VAL A 106 -14.07 14.13 -2.59
N SER A 107 -15.29 13.92 -3.06
CA SER A 107 -15.98 14.83 -3.98
C SER A 107 -16.39 16.14 -3.32
N GLU A 108 -16.63 17.19 -4.10
CA GLU A 108 -17.09 18.49 -3.62
C GLU A 108 -18.47 18.42 -2.93
N ASN A 109 -19.31 17.49 -3.33
CA ASN A 109 -20.64 17.26 -2.76
C ASN A 109 -20.65 16.23 -1.62
N PHE A 110 -19.50 15.84 -1.07
CA PHE A 110 -19.35 14.80 -0.05
C PHE A 110 -20.28 14.97 1.14
N ASP A 111 -20.45 16.20 1.63
CA ASP A 111 -21.29 16.48 2.81
C ASP A 111 -22.77 16.17 2.58
N LYS A 112 -23.22 16.23 1.33
CA LYS A 112 -24.62 15.95 0.92
C LYS A 112 -24.90 14.46 0.70
N LEU A 113 -23.87 13.61 0.70
CA LEU A 113 -24.01 12.19 0.46
C LEU A 113 -24.53 11.46 1.71
N SER A 114 -25.28 10.37 1.46
CA SER A 114 -25.65 9.43 2.53
C SER A 114 -24.40 8.76 3.15
N ALA A 115 -24.54 8.13 4.30
CA ALA A 115 -23.42 7.46 4.97
C ALA A 115 -22.69 6.43 4.06
N LEU A 116 -23.44 5.60 3.36
CA LEU A 116 -22.90 4.65 2.38
C LEU A 116 -22.29 5.37 1.18
N GLY A 117 -22.89 6.47 0.72
CA GLY A 117 -22.38 7.31 -0.34
C GLY A 117 -21.01 7.90 0.00
N LYS A 118 -20.83 8.38 1.23
CA LYS A 118 -19.55 8.90 1.74
C LYS A 118 -18.44 7.85 1.74
N ILE A 119 -18.75 6.64 2.18
CA ILE A 119 -17.78 5.52 2.18
C ILE A 119 -17.38 5.18 0.75
N LYS A 120 -18.36 5.03 -0.15
CA LYS A 120 -18.11 4.73 -1.56
C LYS A 120 -17.28 5.81 -2.23
N ASP A 121 -17.62 7.07 -2.04
CA ASP A 121 -16.93 8.22 -2.61
C ASP A 121 -15.45 8.28 -2.15
N TYR A 122 -15.21 8.10 -0.86
CA TYR A 122 -13.88 8.06 -0.28
C TYR A 122 -13.00 6.95 -0.90
N PHE A 123 -13.48 5.71 -0.97
CA PHE A 123 -12.73 4.61 -1.58
C PHE A 123 -12.59 4.76 -3.10
N TRP A 124 -13.54 5.42 -3.76
CA TRP A 124 -13.47 5.71 -5.18
C TRP A 124 -12.31 6.66 -5.52
N HIS A 125 -12.10 7.68 -4.68
CA HIS A 125 -10.97 8.59 -4.81
C HIS A 125 -9.61 7.93 -4.48
N LEU A 126 -9.61 6.96 -3.58
CA LEU A 126 -8.41 6.22 -3.21
C LEU A 126 -8.05 5.08 -4.16
N ALA A 127 -8.97 4.63 -5.03
CA ALA A 127 -8.81 3.41 -5.81
C ALA A 127 -7.51 3.37 -6.62
N LEU A 128 -7.27 4.35 -7.49
CA LEU A 128 -6.06 4.37 -8.32
C LEU A 128 -4.76 4.52 -7.51
N PRO A 129 -4.64 5.46 -6.56
CA PRO A 129 -3.47 5.56 -5.71
C PRO A 129 -3.21 4.31 -4.89
N LEU A 130 -4.25 3.64 -4.37
CA LEU A 130 -4.10 2.40 -3.63
C LEU A 130 -3.58 1.27 -4.51
N VAL A 131 -4.13 1.09 -5.71
CA VAL A 131 -3.65 0.09 -6.68
C VAL A 131 -2.17 0.32 -6.98
N ALA A 132 -1.78 1.56 -7.29
CA ALA A 132 -0.39 1.88 -7.58
C ALA A 132 0.54 1.60 -6.40
N SER A 133 0.14 2.01 -5.18
CA SER A 133 0.96 1.86 -3.98
C SER A 133 1.08 0.40 -3.52
N THR A 134 0.01 -0.39 -3.67
CA THR A 134 -0.03 -1.77 -3.19
C THR A 134 0.71 -2.73 -4.11
N ILE A 135 0.64 -2.54 -5.43
CA ILE A 135 1.28 -3.43 -6.40
C ILE A 135 2.80 -3.52 -6.13
N GLY A 136 3.48 -2.41 -5.89
CA GLY A 136 4.91 -2.40 -5.57
C GLY A 136 5.24 -3.01 -4.20
N GLY A 137 4.34 -2.94 -3.24
CA GLY A 137 4.55 -3.40 -1.87
C GLY A 137 4.37 -4.91 -1.66
N PHE A 138 3.58 -5.58 -2.49
CA PHE A 138 3.25 -7.00 -2.31
C PHE A 138 4.45 -7.93 -2.37
N ALA A 139 5.35 -7.71 -3.33
CA ALA A 139 6.42 -8.64 -3.62
C ALA A 139 7.36 -8.85 -2.43
N GLY A 140 7.84 -7.75 -1.84
CA GLY A 140 8.77 -7.81 -0.71
C GLY A 140 8.19 -8.59 0.46
N LEU A 141 6.97 -8.25 0.89
CA LEU A 141 6.35 -8.91 2.04
C LEU A 141 5.95 -10.36 1.74
N ALA A 142 5.47 -10.66 0.53
CA ALA A 142 5.13 -12.03 0.15
C ALA A 142 6.36 -12.95 0.12
N TYR A 143 7.49 -12.46 -0.39
CA TYR A 143 8.74 -13.22 -0.35
C TYR A 143 9.31 -13.36 1.06
N LEU A 144 9.30 -12.28 1.85
CA LEU A 144 9.73 -12.33 3.25
C LEU A 144 8.91 -13.37 4.01
N THR A 145 7.58 -13.34 3.88
CA THR A 145 6.69 -14.31 4.52
C THR A 145 6.97 -15.73 4.04
N LYS A 146 7.13 -15.92 2.72
CA LYS A 146 7.45 -17.24 2.14
C LYS A 146 8.71 -17.83 2.76
N PHE A 147 9.81 -17.07 2.74
CA PHE A 147 11.11 -17.58 3.21
C PHE A 147 11.12 -17.81 4.71
N SER A 148 10.57 -16.89 5.51
CA SER A 148 10.45 -17.08 6.96
C SER A 148 9.61 -18.31 7.31
N PHE A 149 8.50 -18.52 6.59
CA PHE A 149 7.63 -19.67 6.80
C PHE A 149 8.32 -21.00 6.40
N MET A 150 9.06 -21.00 5.28
CA MET A 150 9.83 -22.17 4.85
C MET A 150 10.95 -22.50 5.85
N GLU A 151 11.65 -21.50 6.38
CA GLU A 151 12.65 -21.70 7.41
C GLU A 151 12.05 -22.35 8.66
N GLU A 152 10.87 -21.85 9.09
CA GLU A 152 10.19 -22.36 10.27
C GLU A 152 9.70 -23.82 10.09
N LEU A 153 9.18 -24.14 8.90
CA LEU A 153 8.73 -25.51 8.57
C LEU A 153 9.86 -26.56 8.59
N ASN A 154 11.11 -26.13 8.38
CA ASN A 154 12.28 -27.02 8.38
C ASN A 154 12.94 -27.20 9.76
N LYS A 155 12.42 -26.54 10.80
CA LYS A 155 12.99 -26.67 12.15
C LYS A 155 12.68 -28.03 12.78
N GLN A 156 13.60 -28.51 13.63
CA GLN A 156 13.50 -29.84 14.25
C GLN A 156 12.23 -30.07 15.07
N TYR A 157 11.69 -29.02 15.71
CA TYR A 157 10.46 -29.16 16.49
C TYR A 157 9.26 -29.49 15.61
N VAL A 158 9.21 -28.95 14.38
CA VAL A 158 8.14 -29.26 13.39
C VAL A 158 8.25 -30.72 12.94
N LEU A 159 9.48 -31.18 12.64
CA LEU A 159 9.74 -32.57 12.27
C LEU A 159 9.35 -33.52 13.40
N THR A 160 9.67 -33.15 14.64
CA THR A 160 9.27 -33.93 15.83
C THR A 160 7.76 -33.97 16.01
N ALA A 161 7.08 -32.88 15.79
CA ALA A 161 5.61 -32.81 15.85
C ALA A 161 4.95 -33.74 14.80
N ARG A 162 5.45 -33.68 13.57
CA ARG A 162 4.99 -34.59 12.48
C ARG A 162 5.25 -36.06 12.81
N SER A 163 6.40 -36.40 13.37
CA SER A 163 6.72 -37.78 13.80
C SER A 163 5.81 -38.29 14.89
N LYS A 164 5.20 -37.42 15.68
CA LYS A 164 4.20 -37.75 16.70
C LYS A 164 2.76 -37.79 16.15
N GLY A 165 2.57 -37.69 14.82
CA GLY A 165 1.27 -37.80 14.18
C GLY A 165 0.43 -36.53 14.18
N LEU A 166 1.01 -35.36 14.49
CA LEU A 166 0.30 -34.10 14.33
C LEU A 166 0.21 -33.75 12.84
N THR A 167 -0.98 -33.45 12.39
CA THR A 167 -1.25 -32.95 11.01
C THR A 167 -0.92 -31.46 10.90
N GLU A 168 -0.71 -31.00 9.67
CA GLU A 168 -0.46 -29.60 9.35
C GLU A 168 -1.67 -28.70 9.63
#